data_0b7abee5ac2630589a558830be7a7897
#
_entry.id   0b7abee5ac2630589a558830be7a7897
#
_cell.length_a   1.000
_cell.length_b   1.000
_cell.length_c   1.000
_cell.angle_alpha   90.00
_cell.angle_beta   90.00
_cell.angle_gamma   90.00
#
_symmetry.space_group_name_H-M   'P 1'
#
loop_
_entity.id
_entity.type
_entity.pdbx_description
1 polymer ?
#
loop_
_entity_poly.entity_id
_entity_poly.type
_entity_poly.pdbx_seq_one_letter_code
_entity_poly.pdbx_strand_id
1 'polypeptide(L)'
;EVQFRAYDDGFAYRFVSTSSRPFEVVNEEVEYAFPGDATMTVPYVAVGNDGDFNSQFFNSFENTYTTASISRLKDGRLSFLPLVADGGNGIKVCLTETDLNDYPGLYLTKSANGMKGVFAPYPLKVEKGGYNNIQGVVKERASYIAKVDGARSFPWRVAVVGSDKEIAMSDLSWLLAEPSKISDLSWIKPGKVAWDWWNHWNI
;
A
#
# COMPACT_ATOMS: atom_id res chain seq x y z
N GLU A 1 -0.57 14.61 16.08
CA GLU A 1 -0.19 13.51 16.97
C GLU A 1 0.28 12.30 16.17
N VAL A 2 1.11 11.44 16.80
CA VAL A 2 1.44 10.12 16.27
C VAL A 2 0.93 9.09 17.26
N GLN A 3 0.17 8.11 16.77
CA GLN A 3 -0.30 6.97 17.57
C GLN A 3 0.50 5.74 17.22
N PHE A 4 0.97 5.01 18.25
CA PHE A 4 1.64 3.73 18.12
C PHE A 4 0.81 2.64 18.79
N ARG A 5 0.82 1.44 18.19
CA ARG A 5 0.28 0.21 18.78
C ARG A 5 1.30 -0.90 18.60
N ALA A 6 1.51 -1.68 19.67
CA ALA A 6 2.36 -2.86 19.66
C ALA A 6 1.52 -4.09 20.02
N TYR A 7 1.82 -5.20 19.35
CA TYR A 7 1.18 -6.50 19.50
C TYR A 7 2.26 -7.58 19.53
N ASP A 8 1.91 -8.79 19.90
CA ASP A 8 2.86 -9.90 19.99
C ASP A 8 3.47 -10.27 18.62
N ASP A 9 2.74 -10.00 17.54
CA ASP A 9 3.11 -10.32 16.16
C ASP A 9 3.47 -9.08 15.31
N GLY A 10 3.64 -7.88 15.93
CA GLY A 10 4.03 -6.71 15.18
C GLY A 10 3.69 -5.37 15.83
N PHE A 11 3.80 -4.32 15.05
CA PHE A 11 3.48 -2.97 15.49
C PHE A 11 2.92 -2.13 14.34
N ALA A 12 2.27 -1.04 14.72
CA ALA A 12 1.77 -0.08 13.76
C ALA A 12 1.88 1.35 14.30
N TYR A 13 1.93 2.32 13.38
CA TYR A 13 1.77 3.72 13.71
C TYR A 13 0.86 4.41 12.71
N ARG A 14 0.24 5.51 13.13
CA ARG A 14 -0.47 6.43 12.26
C ARG A 14 -0.34 7.85 12.73
N PHE A 15 -0.53 8.78 11.82
CA PHE A 15 -0.73 10.17 12.15
C PHE A 15 -2.20 10.44 12.49
N VAL A 16 -2.43 11.43 13.35
CA VAL A 16 -3.77 11.92 13.71
C VAL A 16 -3.75 13.43 13.72
N SER A 17 -4.65 14.02 12.96
CA SER A 17 -4.87 15.47 12.98
C SER A 17 -6.00 15.83 13.94
N THR A 18 -5.76 16.83 14.77
CA THR A 18 -6.76 17.48 15.64
C THR A 18 -7.16 18.85 15.12
N SER A 19 -6.75 19.23 13.90
CA SER A 19 -7.08 20.52 13.29
C SER A 19 -8.60 20.69 13.16
N SER A 20 -9.09 21.85 13.52
CA SER A 20 -10.48 22.25 13.28
C SER A 20 -10.70 22.91 11.90
N ARG A 21 -9.64 23.07 11.10
CA ARG A 21 -9.68 23.72 9.78
C ARG A 21 -9.20 22.75 8.72
N PRO A 22 -9.71 22.88 7.48
CA PRO A 22 -9.18 22.15 6.33
C PRO A 22 -7.70 22.45 6.10
N PHE A 23 -6.97 21.47 5.58
CA PHE A 23 -5.57 21.61 5.20
C PHE A 23 -5.20 20.60 4.08
N GLU A 24 -4.06 20.86 3.45
CA GLU A 24 -3.48 19.96 2.45
C GLU A 24 -2.30 19.22 3.07
N VAL A 25 -2.21 17.90 2.80
CA VAL A 25 -1.04 17.10 3.12
C VAL A 25 -0.13 17.12 1.91
N VAL A 26 0.98 17.80 2.02
CA VAL A 26 1.94 17.94 0.91
C VAL A 26 2.65 16.62 0.65
N ASN A 27 3.09 15.93 1.69
CA ASN A 27 3.75 14.62 1.62
C ASN A 27 3.70 13.93 2.98
N GLU A 28 3.95 12.62 2.99
CA GLU A 28 4.23 11.83 4.19
C GLU A 28 5.60 11.17 4.01
N GLU A 29 6.51 11.41 4.95
CA GLU A 29 7.82 10.78 4.93
C GLU A 29 7.75 9.46 5.68
N VAL A 30 8.01 8.37 4.96
CA VAL A 30 8.06 7.00 5.48
C VAL A 30 9.36 6.37 5.03
N GLU A 31 10.13 5.83 5.96
CA GLU A 31 11.34 5.08 5.65
C GLU A 31 11.45 3.86 6.56
N TYR A 32 11.74 2.71 5.95
CA TYR A 32 12.01 1.45 6.63
C TYR A 32 13.46 1.07 6.38
N ALA A 33 14.29 1.21 7.40
CA ALA A 33 15.70 0.82 7.35
C ALA A 33 15.87 -0.59 7.95
N PHE A 34 16.72 -1.39 7.30
CA PHE A 34 17.05 -2.73 7.75
C PHE A 34 18.56 -2.86 7.99
N PRO A 35 18.99 -3.68 8.95
CA PRO A 35 20.40 -3.91 9.18
C PRO A 35 21.03 -4.68 8.01
N GLY A 36 22.21 -4.24 7.59
CA GLY A 36 22.96 -4.91 6.51
C GLY A 36 22.29 -4.84 5.14
N ASP A 37 22.58 -5.83 4.30
CA ASP A 37 22.00 -5.99 2.97
C ASP A 37 20.88 -7.03 3.01
N ALA A 38 19.80 -6.73 3.75
CA ALA A 38 18.69 -7.65 3.97
C ALA A 38 18.04 -8.10 2.64
N THR A 39 17.53 -9.31 2.59
CA THR A 39 16.78 -9.82 1.44
C THR A 39 15.33 -9.34 1.51
N MET A 40 14.86 -8.76 0.40
CA MET A 40 13.51 -8.25 0.25
C MET A 40 12.74 -9.05 -0.79
N THR A 41 11.48 -9.32 -0.55
CA THR A 41 10.53 -9.85 -1.54
C THR A 41 9.53 -8.75 -1.86
N VAL A 42 9.63 -8.19 -3.07
CA VAL A 42 8.95 -6.96 -3.49
C VAL A 42 8.10 -7.17 -4.74
N PRO A 43 6.85 -6.69 -4.75
CA PRO A 43 5.97 -6.66 -5.91
C PRO A 43 6.17 -5.35 -6.70
N TYR A 44 7.07 -5.35 -7.66
CA TYR A 44 7.27 -4.17 -8.50
C TYR A 44 6.05 -3.86 -9.37
N VAL A 45 5.80 -2.59 -9.61
CA VAL A 45 4.86 -2.17 -10.66
C VAL A 45 5.41 -2.58 -12.05
N ALA A 46 4.52 -3.03 -12.94
CA ALA A 46 4.90 -3.56 -14.25
C ALA A 46 5.13 -2.46 -15.30
N VAL A 47 4.57 -1.27 -15.07
CA VAL A 47 4.54 -0.18 -16.06
C VAL A 47 5.38 1.02 -15.64
N GLY A 48 5.62 1.94 -16.58
CA GLY A 48 6.34 3.18 -16.33
C GLY A 48 7.86 3.04 -16.37
N ASN A 49 8.55 4.16 -16.23
CA ASN A 49 10.00 4.26 -16.32
C ASN A 49 10.63 4.38 -14.93
N ASP A 50 11.75 3.73 -14.72
CA ASP A 50 12.53 3.86 -13.49
C ASP A 50 12.93 5.33 -13.27
N GLY A 51 12.71 5.84 -12.06
CA GLY A 51 12.95 7.24 -11.70
C GLY A 51 11.82 8.22 -12.01
N ASP A 52 10.88 7.88 -12.91
CA ASP A 52 9.67 8.65 -13.15
C ASP A 52 8.47 8.02 -12.47
N PHE A 53 8.22 8.38 -11.21
CA PHE A 53 7.14 7.81 -10.43
C PHE A 53 5.75 8.10 -11.02
N ASN A 54 5.55 9.24 -11.67
CA ASN A 54 4.26 9.58 -12.26
C ASN A 54 3.85 8.58 -13.34
N SER A 55 4.80 8.10 -14.13
CA SER A 55 4.55 7.07 -15.15
C SER A 55 4.23 5.68 -14.56
N GLN A 56 4.53 5.46 -13.28
CA GLN A 56 4.38 4.17 -12.60
C GLN A 56 3.06 4.02 -11.81
N PHE A 57 2.32 5.11 -11.56
CA PHE A 57 1.09 5.05 -10.76
C PHE A 57 -0.13 4.44 -11.47
N PHE A 58 -0.08 4.29 -12.78
CA PHE A 58 -1.16 3.68 -13.55
C PHE A 58 -0.81 2.23 -13.89
N ASN A 59 -1.20 1.30 -13.01
CA ASN A 59 -0.89 -0.12 -13.17
C ASN A 59 -2.00 -1.01 -12.57
N SER A 60 -1.95 -2.32 -12.85
CA SER A 60 -2.96 -3.29 -12.45
C SER A 60 -2.57 -4.13 -11.21
N PHE A 61 -1.39 -3.94 -10.64
CA PHE A 61 -0.85 -4.74 -9.51
C PHE A 61 -0.76 -6.25 -9.77
N GLU A 62 -0.75 -6.67 -11.02
CA GLU A 62 -0.69 -8.07 -11.45
C GLU A 62 0.72 -8.46 -11.87
N ASN A 63 1.65 -8.43 -10.93
CA ASN A 63 3.04 -8.77 -11.21
C ASN A 63 3.57 -9.81 -10.21
N THR A 64 4.50 -10.63 -10.67
CA THR A 64 5.18 -11.59 -9.80
C THR A 64 6.15 -10.87 -8.87
N TYR A 65 6.31 -11.41 -7.66
CA TYR A 65 7.26 -10.87 -6.69
C TYR A 65 8.71 -11.14 -7.12
N THR A 66 9.58 -10.19 -6.82
CA THR A 66 11.04 -10.32 -7.00
C THR A 66 11.69 -10.42 -5.64
N THR A 67 12.55 -11.43 -5.44
CA THR A 67 13.34 -11.59 -4.22
C THR A 67 14.80 -11.24 -4.52
N ALA A 68 15.34 -10.23 -3.81
CA ALA A 68 16.72 -9.76 -3.96
C ALA A 68 17.20 -9.06 -2.71
N SER A 69 18.52 -8.94 -2.52
CA SER A 69 19.08 -8.08 -1.48
C SER A 69 18.81 -6.59 -1.80
N ILE A 70 18.76 -5.73 -0.77
CA ILE A 70 18.51 -4.30 -0.91
C ILE A 70 19.44 -3.68 -1.95
N SER A 71 20.73 -4.02 -1.93
CA SER A 71 21.73 -3.50 -2.89
C SER A 71 21.37 -3.80 -4.35
N ARG A 72 20.67 -4.93 -4.61
CA ARG A 72 20.27 -5.40 -5.95
C ARG A 72 18.85 -5.01 -6.36
N LEU A 73 18.09 -4.37 -5.47
CA LEU A 73 16.79 -3.84 -5.83
C LEU A 73 16.92 -2.76 -6.91
N LYS A 74 15.87 -2.63 -7.73
CA LYS A 74 15.85 -1.61 -8.80
C LYS A 74 15.75 -0.20 -8.20
N ASP A 75 16.63 0.68 -8.65
CA ASP A 75 16.57 2.09 -8.29
C ASP A 75 15.41 2.78 -9.02
N GLY A 76 14.66 3.62 -8.29
CA GLY A 76 13.56 4.39 -8.86
C GLY A 76 12.36 3.57 -9.37
N ARG A 77 12.30 2.26 -9.08
CA ARG A 77 11.13 1.42 -9.35
C ARG A 77 10.24 1.37 -8.13
N LEU A 78 8.94 1.61 -8.34
CA LEU A 78 7.93 1.45 -7.29
C LEU A 78 7.59 -0.01 -7.07
N SER A 79 7.36 -0.36 -5.82
CA SER A 79 6.67 -1.58 -5.39
C SER A 79 5.42 -1.20 -4.60
N PHE A 80 4.40 -2.05 -4.69
CA PHE A 80 3.20 -1.90 -3.87
C PHE A 80 3.27 -2.77 -2.61
N LEU A 81 2.28 -2.71 -1.77
CA LEU A 81 2.18 -3.51 -0.55
C LEU A 81 1.26 -4.75 -0.74
N PRO A 82 1.44 -5.82 0.03
CA PRO A 82 2.49 -6.00 1.04
C PRO A 82 3.85 -6.36 0.43
N LEU A 83 4.91 -6.07 1.15
CA LEU A 83 6.26 -6.59 0.85
C LEU A 83 6.89 -7.19 2.09
N VAL A 84 7.88 -8.07 1.92
CA VAL A 84 8.51 -8.80 3.02
C VAL A 84 10.01 -8.59 3.02
N ALA A 85 10.56 -8.24 4.18
CA ALA A 85 12.00 -8.22 4.47
C ALA A 85 12.37 -9.47 5.28
N ASP A 86 13.47 -10.14 4.91
CA ASP A 86 14.05 -11.21 5.70
C ASP A 86 14.98 -10.62 6.77
N GLY A 87 14.60 -10.73 8.04
CA GLY A 87 15.37 -10.28 9.19
C GLY A 87 16.46 -11.25 9.63
N GLY A 88 16.57 -12.40 8.98
CA GLY A 88 17.47 -13.49 9.38
C GLY A 88 16.89 -14.38 10.48
N ASN A 89 17.53 -15.51 10.73
CA ASN A 89 17.14 -16.49 11.75
C ASN A 89 15.67 -17.00 11.65
N GLY A 90 15.09 -16.97 10.45
CA GLY A 90 13.71 -17.38 10.20
C GLY A 90 12.66 -16.33 10.58
N ILE A 91 13.07 -15.14 10.98
CA ILE A 91 12.19 -14.01 11.28
C ILE A 91 12.11 -13.09 10.08
N LYS A 92 10.90 -12.71 9.71
CA LYS A 92 10.59 -11.79 8.63
C LYS A 92 9.75 -10.62 9.10
N VAL A 93 9.77 -9.55 8.33
CA VAL A 93 8.95 -8.35 8.55
C VAL A 93 8.11 -8.12 7.31
N CYS A 94 6.80 -8.23 7.44
CA CYS A 94 5.85 -7.90 6.38
C CYS A 94 5.37 -6.47 6.58
N LEU A 95 5.64 -5.61 5.61
CA LEU A 95 5.18 -4.23 5.60
C LEU A 95 3.86 -4.13 4.85
N THR A 96 2.87 -3.50 5.46
CA THR A 96 1.55 -3.27 4.87
C THR A 96 0.91 -1.99 5.44
N GLU A 97 -0.33 -1.74 5.05
CA GLU A 97 -1.14 -0.63 5.56
C GLU A 97 -2.60 -1.04 5.73
N THR A 98 -3.34 -0.33 6.55
CA THR A 98 -4.79 -0.51 6.69
C THR A 98 -5.49 0.82 6.99
N ASP A 99 -6.82 0.85 6.93
CA ASP A 99 -7.64 2.07 7.02
C ASP A 99 -7.32 3.10 5.92
N LEU A 100 -7.09 2.62 4.71
CA LEU A 100 -6.83 3.45 3.54
C LEU A 100 -8.13 4.12 3.06
N ASN A 101 -8.61 5.09 3.82
CA ASN A 101 -9.82 5.85 3.53
C ASN A 101 -9.45 7.25 3.05
N ASP A 102 -9.83 7.59 1.81
CA ASP A 102 -9.64 8.92 1.21
C ASP A 102 -8.21 9.47 1.41
N TYR A 103 -7.23 8.62 1.10
CA TYR A 103 -5.80 8.91 1.18
C TYR A 103 -5.06 8.04 0.16
N PRO A 104 -3.95 8.50 -0.43
CA PRO A 104 -3.20 7.69 -1.39
C PRO A 104 -2.56 6.48 -0.73
N GLY A 105 -2.59 5.34 -1.40
CA GLY A 105 -1.87 4.14 -0.98
C GLY A 105 -0.36 4.35 -0.98
N LEU A 106 0.31 3.68 -0.06
CA LEU A 106 1.76 3.72 0.08
C LEU A 106 2.43 2.83 -0.97
N TYR A 107 3.21 3.44 -1.85
CA TYR A 107 4.23 2.75 -2.63
C TYR A 107 5.57 2.84 -1.93
N LEU A 108 6.42 1.87 -2.17
CA LEU A 108 7.79 1.85 -1.67
C LEU A 108 8.78 1.79 -2.82
N THR A 109 9.90 2.48 -2.69
CA THR A 109 11.04 2.39 -3.59
C THR A 109 12.32 2.21 -2.78
N LYS A 110 13.35 1.66 -3.40
CA LYS A 110 14.66 1.46 -2.75
C LYS A 110 15.20 2.76 -2.15
N SER A 111 15.72 2.69 -0.95
CA SER A 111 16.56 3.71 -0.31
C SER A 111 17.96 3.15 -0.03
N ALA A 112 18.83 3.94 0.57
CA ALA A 112 20.21 3.53 0.85
C ALA A 112 20.29 2.23 1.68
N ASN A 113 19.43 2.10 2.70
CA ASN A 113 19.46 1.00 3.67
C ASN A 113 18.10 0.28 3.79
N GLY A 114 17.24 0.38 2.79
CA GLY A 114 15.92 -0.23 2.87
C GLY A 114 14.95 0.30 1.83
N MET A 115 13.77 0.74 2.29
CA MET A 115 12.67 1.20 1.45
C MET A 115 12.14 2.54 1.94
N LYS A 116 11.84 3.46 1.03
CA LYS A 116 11.20 4.73 1.33
C LYS A 116 9.83 4.86 0.66
N GLY A 117 8.92 5.56 1.33
CA GLY A 117 7.58 5.82 0.86
C GLY A 117 7.52 6.77 -0.33
N VAL A 118 6.60 6.48 -1.24
CA VAL A 118 6.24 7.34 -2.36
C VAL A 118 4.71 7.34 -2.46
N PHE A 119 4.12 8.52 -2.56
CA PHE A 119 2.68 8.68 -2.68
C PHE A 119 2.32 9.34 -4.00
N ALA A 120 1.23 8.87 -4.61
CA ALA A 120 0.71 9.53 -5.80
C ALA A 120 0.12 10.89 -5.42
N PRO A 121 0.52 11.99 -6.09
CA PRO A 121 -0.08 13.30 -5.85
C PRO A 121 -1.58 13.30 -6.19
N TYR A 122 -2.35 14.13 -5.49
CA TYR A 122 -3.79 14.22 -5.63
C TYR A 122 -4.23 14.46 -7.08
N PRO A 123 -5.20 13.71 -7.63
CA PRO A 123 -5.66 13.88 -8.99
C PRO A 123 -6.54 15.14 -9.12
N LEU A 124 -6.10 16.12 -9.92
CA LEU A 124 -6.89 17.32 -10.22
C LEU A 124 -7.80 17.12 -11.43
N LYS A 125 -7.33 16.39 -12.44
CA LYS A 125 -8.08 16.12 -13.66
C LYS A 125 -7.99 14.65 -14.03
N VAL A 126 -9.14 14.01 -14.18
CA VAL A 126 -9.26 12.61 -14.59
C VAL A 126 -10.11 12.54 -15.86
N GLU A 127 -9.63 11.85 -16.87
CA GLU A 127 -10.34 11.63 -18.14
C GLU A 127 -10.53 10.14 -18.39
N LYS A 128 -11.56 9.78 -19.14
CA LYS A 128 -11.71 8.42 -19.62
C LYS A 128 -10.58 8.08 -20.58
N GLY A 129 -10.04 6.88 -20.47
CA GLY A 129 -8.95 6.41 -21.30
C GLY A 129 -8.57 4.96 -20.97
N GLY A 130 -7.33 4.58 -21.28
CA GLY A 130 -6.83 3.24 -21.01
C GLY A 130 -7.54 2.16 -21.83
N TYR A 131 -7.55 0.93 -21.30
CA TYR A 131 -8.15 -0.21 -21.98
C TYR A 131 -9.65 0.00 -22.24
N ASN A 132 -10.06 -0.17 -23.50
CA ASN A 132 -11.44 0.06 -23.97
C ASN A 132 -12.02 1.44 -23.60
N ASN A 133 -11.19 2.43 -23.30
CA ASN A 133 -11.62 3.77 -22.89
C ASN A 133 -12.59 3.79 -21.68
N ILE A 134 -12.43 2.84 -20.76
CA ILE A 134 -13.29 2.72 -19.56
C ILE A 134 -12.57 3.07 -18.26
N GLN A 135 -11.26 3.28 -18.29
CA GLN A 135 -10.45 3.57 -17.11
C GLN A 135 -10.35 5.07 -16.87
N GLY A 136 -10.21 5.47 -15.60
CA GLY A 136 -9.89 6.85 -15.22
C GLY A 136 -8.38 7.09 -15.35
N VAL A 137 -7.98 7.93 -16.31
CA VAL A 137 -6.57 8.31 -16.51
C VAL A 137 -6.34 9.69 -15.92
N VAL A 138 -5.46 9.80 -14.93
CA VAL A 138 -5.10 11.08 -14.31
C VAL A 138 -4.26 11.89 -15.30
N LYS A 139 -4.75 13.06 -15.69
CA LYS A 139 -4.08 13.99 -16.62
C LYS A 139 -3.35 15.10 -15.91
N GLU A 140 -3.84 15.50 -14.76
CA GLU A 140 -3.26 16.57 -13.95
C GLU A 140 -3.21 16.16 -12.48
N ARG A 141 -2.11 16.48 -11.81
CA ARG A 141 -1.88 16.20 -10.41
C ARG A 141 -1.53 17.48 -9.65
N ALA A 142 -1.90 17.53 -8.39
CA ALA A 142 -1.58 18.62 -7.47
C ALA A 142 -0.12 18.55 -6.97
N SER A 143 0.28 19.57 -6.22
CA SER A 143 1.54 19.59 -5.45
C SER A 143 1.39 19.00 -4.04
N TYR A 144 0.26 18.40 -3.72
CA TYR A 144 -0.07 17.75 -2.45
C TYR A 144 -0.64 16.36 -2.71
N ILE A 145 -0.65 15.50 -1.69
CA ILE A 145 -1.12 14.11 -1.80
C ILE A 145 -2.56 13.91 -1.32
N ALA A 146 -3.04 14.75 -0.39
CA ALA A 146 -4.43 14.68 0.10
C ALA A 146 -4.97 16.04 0.54
N LYS A 147 -6.31 16.20 0.48
CA LYS A 147 -7.07 17.27 1.14
C LYS A 147 -7.75 16.71 2.36
N VAL A 148 -7.74 17.45 3.43
CA VAL A 148 -8.30 17.06 4.72
C VAL A 148 -9.20 18.15 5.24
N ASP A 149 -10.45 17.80 5.58
CA ASP A 149 -11.45 18.77 6.04
C ASP A 149 -11.33 19.13 7.52
N GLY A 150 -10.35 18.56 8.23
CA GLY A 150 -10.12 18.85 9.64
C GLY A 150 -9.55 17.66 10.42
N ALA A 151 -10.12 17.39 11.60
CA ALA A 151 -9.68 16.29 12.45
C ALA A 151 -9.93 14.93 11.80
N ARG A 152 -8.89 14.10 11.70
CA ARG A 152 -8.99 12.72 11.20
C ARG A 152 -7.82 11.86 11.63
N SER A 153 -8.02 10.57 11.59
CA SER A 153 -6.94 9.57 11.59
C SER A 153 -6.50 9.28 10.16
N PHE A 154 -5.20 9.11 9.97
CA PHE A 154 -4.59 8.67 8.71
C PHE A 154 -4.41 7.15 8.70
N PRO A 155 -4.10 6.53 7.56
CA PRO A 155 -3.87 5.10 7.48
C PRO A 155 -2.81 4.60 8.44
N TRP A 156 -3.00 3.39 8.95
CA TRP A 156 -1.98 2.70 9.72
C TRP A 156 -0.86 2.20 8.83
N ARG A 157 0.38 2.45 9.21
CA ARG A 157 1.58 1.82 8.68
C ARG A 157 1.89 0.64 9.57
N VAL A 158 1.85 -0.57 8.99
CA VAL A 158 1.84 -1.82 9.73
C VAL A 158 3.07 -2.64 9.41
N ALA A 159 3.74 -3.15 10.43
CA ALA A 159 4.82 -4.12 10.33
C ALA A 159 4.43 -5.38 11.11
N VAL A 160 4.14 -6.47 10.40
CA VAL A 160 3.93 -7.80 10.99
C VAL A 160 5.27 -8.51 11.05
N VAL A 161 5.61 -9.07 12.21
CA VAL A 161 6.92 -9.67 12.49
C VAL A 161 6.73 -11.11 12.94
N GLY A 162 7.41 -12.05 12.29
CA GLY A 162 7.34 -13.45 12.64
C GLY A 162 7.93 -14.37 11.57
N SER A 163 7.74 -15.67 11.72
CA SER A 163 7.99 -16.65 10.68
C SER A 163 7.00 -16.53 9.53
N ASP A 164 7.24 -17.20 8.40
CA ASP A 164 6.30 -17.23 7.26
C ASP A 164 4.88 -17.63 7.70
N LYS A 165 4.77 -18.60 8.61
CA LYS A 165 3.48 -19.06 9.11
C LYS A 165 2.79 -18.00 9.98
N GLU A 166 3.52 -17.37 10.88
CA GLU A 166 2.98 -16.35 11.77
C GLU A 166 2.51 -15.13 10.97
N ILE A 167 3.29 -14.67 9.99
CA ILE A 167 2.88 -13.57 9.10
C ILE A 167 1.61 -13.95 8.33
N ALA A 168 1.54 -15.17 7.79
CA ALA A 168 0.38 -15.62 7.02
C ALA A 168 -0.90 -15.80 7.88
N MET A 169 -0.74 -15.98 9.17
CA MET A 169 -1.85 -16.17 10.15
C MET A 169 -2.18 -14.91 10.94
N SER A 170 -1.43 -13.81 10.76
CA SER A 170 -1.63 -12.58 11.53
C SER A 170 -2.93 -11.88 11.14
N ASP A 171 -3.70 -11.51 12.14
CA ASP A 171 -4.92 -10.70 12.03
C ASP A 171 -4.65 -9.21 12.28
N LEU A 172 -3.39 -8.79 12.38
CA LEU A 172 -3.01 -7.45 12.84
C LEU A 172 -3.66 -6.33 12.01
N SER A 173 -3.72 -6.47 10.68
CA SER A 173 -4.37 -5.49 9.83
C SER A 173 -5.87 -5.34 10.11
N TRP A 174 -6.54 -6.43 10.47
CA TRP A 174 -7.95 -6.43 10.86
C TRP A 174 -8.18 -5.84 12.25
N LEU A 175 -7.31 -6.14 13.21
CA LEU A 175 -7.37 -5.61 14.58
C LEU A 175 -7.17 -4.09 14.62
N LEU A 176 -6.43 -3.54 13.66
CA LEU A 176 -6.15 -2.10 13.53
C LEU A 176 -7.24 -1.36 12.76
N ALA A 177 -7.90 -2.04 11.83
CA ALA A 177 -8.90 -1.44 10.95
C ALA A 177 -10.14 -0.95 11.71
N GLU A 178 -10.75 0.12 11.22
CA GLU A 178 -12.03 0.58 11.74
C GLU A 178 -13.10 -0.50 11.54
N PRO A 179 -14.03 -0.66 12.48
CA PRO A 179 -15.11 -1.64 12.35
C PRO A 179 -15.93 -1.42 11.08
N SER A 180 -16.46 -2.50 10.51
CA SER A 180 -17.39 -2.42 9.39
C SER A 180 -18.59 -1.53 9.72
N LYS A 181 -18.95 -0.64 8.80
CA LYS A 181 -20.15 0.19 8.91
C LYS A 181 -21.44 -0.57 8.53
N ILE A 182 -21.30 -1.76 7.95
CA ILE A 182 -22.42 -2.62 7.60
C ILE A 182 -22.78 -3.44 8.85
N SER A 183 -23.93 -3.14 9.46
CA SER A 183 -24.38 -3.79 10.69
C SER A 183 -25.10 -5.13 10.44
N ASP A 184 -25.84 -5.24 9.32
CA ASP A 184 -26.52 -6.48 8.94
C ASP A 184 -25.71 -7.23 7.88
N LEU A 185 -25.12 -8.34 8.27
CA LEU A 185 -24.36 -9.25 7.41
C LEU A 185 -25.12 -10.52 7.06
N SER A 186 -26.39 -10.66 7.46
CA SER A 186 -27.20 -11.88 7.31
C SER A 186 -27.44 -12.29 5.85
N TRP A 187 -27.35 -11.34 4.93
CA TRP A 187 -27.48 -11.55 3.48
C TRP A 187 -26.21 -12.14 2.83
N ILE A 188 -25.06 -12.07 3.49
CA ILE A 188 -23.80 -12.61 2.98
C ILE A 188 -23.81 -14.13 3.18
N LYS A 189 -23.79 -14.87 2.09
CA LYS A 189 -23.74 -16.34 2.09
C LYS A 189 -22.47 -16.78 1.35
N PRO A 190 -21.39 -17.14 2.07
CA PRO A 190 -20.20 -17.71 1.43
C PRO A 190 -20.57 -18.98 0.65
N GLY A 191 -19.99 -19.14 -0.53
CA GLY A 191 -20.30 -20.29 -1.35
C GLY A 191 -19.51 -20.31 -2.67
N LYS A 192 -19.81 -21.32 -3.48
CA LYS A 192 -19.25 -21.41 -4.83
C LYS A 192 -20.11 -20.57 -5.78
N VAL A 193 -19.45 -19.80 -6.64
CA VAL A 193 -20.08 -18.97 -7.67
C VAL A 193 -19.68 -19.53 -9.03
N ALA A 194 -20.65 -19.77 -9.90
CA ALA A 194 -20.40 -20.01 -11.30
C ALA A 194 -20.13 -18.66 -11.99
N TRP A 195 -18.96 -18.53 -12.55
CA TRP A 195 -18.56 -17.34 -13.29
C TRP A 195 -18.41 -17.69 -14.77
N ASP A 196 -19.32 -17.24 -15.58
CA ASP A 196 -19.39 -17.57 -16.99
C ASP A 196 -18.65 -16.58 -17.91
N TRP A 197 -18.20 -15.45 -17.39
CA TRP A 197 -17.47 -14.42 -18.15
C TRP A 197 -16.32 -14.99 -18.98
N TRP A 198 -15.51 -15.84 -18.41
CA TRP A 198 -14.42 -16.52 -19.12
C TRP A 198 -14.92 -17.48 -20.21
N ASN A 199 -16.07 -18.08 -20.03
CA ASN A 199 -16.65 -19.05 -20.96
C ASN A 199 -17.35 -18.38 -22.14
N HIS A 200 -17.87 -17.17 -21.96
CA HIS A 200 -18.63 -16.39 -22.94
C HIS A 200 -17.84 -15.24 -23.57
N TRP A 201 -16.53 -15.25 -23.40
CA TRP A 201 -15.64 -14.19 -23.90
C TRP A 201 -15.68 -13.99 -25.41
N ASN A 202 -16.07 -15.02 -26.17
CA ASN A 202 -16.08 -15.02 -27.66
C ASN A 202 -17.46 -14.96 -28.26
N ILE A 203 -18.50 -14.61 -27.52
CA ILE A 203 -19.87 -14.49 -28.05
C ILE A 203 -20.18 -13.03 -28.38
#